data_2e0d41236f4689c149cdd351ea8f60e1
#
_entry.id   2e0d41236f4689c149cdd351ea8f60e1
#
_cell.length_a   1.000
_cell.length_b   1.000
_cell.length_c   1.000
_cell.angle_alpha   90.00
_cell.angle_beta   90.00
_cell.angle_gamma   90.00
#
_symmetry.space_group_name_H-M   'P 1'
#
loop_
_entity.id
_entity.type
_entity.pdbx_description
1 polymer ?
#
loop_
_entity_poly.entity_id
_entity_poly.type
_entity_poly.pdbx_seq_one_letter_code
_entity_poly.pdbx_strand_id
1 'polypeptide(L)'
;MFTYFTDRDGKYQLASLAESGFDPLSRTCRFMLTEEAHHLFVGETGIGRVVQRTCELMRESKTDDVRRLGGIDLAMLQRYINFHYSVSLDLFGSEVSTNAANFYTMGLKGRFEESKKRDDHRLKDTTYSISELDGDRIVSREAPALPSLNERLRDDYIADCQRGLDRWNQIIKKHELGLELTLPHRGFHRAIGLFAEVKVAPDGRVLSEAEWDARKHEWLPTEADQAYIKSLMQPVIERGRFASWIAPPARGVNGRPVDFEYVRPA
;
A
#
# COMPACT_ATOMS: atom_id res chain seq x y z
N MET A 1 4.97 -5.34 -4.11
CA MET A 1 4.00 -4.99 -3.06
C MET A 1 4.67 -4.24 -1.91
N PHE A 2 5.73 -4.80 -1.28
CA PHE A 2 6.44 -4.15 -0.18
C PHE A 2 6.90 -2.73 -0.55
N THR A 3 7.70 -2.58 -1.60
CA THR A 3 8.19 -1.28 -2.11
C THR A 3 7.10 -0.31 -2.58
N TYR A 4 5.85 -0.73 -2.64
CA TYR A 4 4.72 0.15 -2.93
C TYR A 4 3.98 0.58 -1.67
N PHE A 5 3.57 -0.36 -0.81
CA PHE A 5 2.74 -0.06 0.35
C PHE A 5 3.58 0.37 1.56
N THR A 6 4.65 -0.37 1.89
CA THR A 6 5.45 -0.09 3.08
C THR A 6 6.36 1.12 2.89
N ASP A 7 7.04 1.24 1.73
CA ASP A 7 7.87 2.41 1.46
C ASP A 7 7.02 3.69 1.27
N ARG A 8 5.75 3.54 0.84
CA ARG A 8 4.81 4.67 0.81
C ARG A 8 4.44 5.18 2.20
N ASP A 9 4.31 4.31 3.20
CA ASP A 9 4.23 4.75 4.60
C ASP A 9 5.48 5.54 4.97
N GLY A 10 6.66 5.01 4.66
CA GLY A 10 7.95 5.68 4.85
C GLY A 10 7.97 7.10 4.29
N LYS A 11 7.46 7.33 3.10
CA LYS A 11 7.33 8.67 2.51
C LYS A 11 6.63 9.66 3.46
N TYR A 12 5.52 9.27 4.06
CA TYR A 12 4.73 10.15 4.94
C TYR A 12 5.41 10.33 6.30
N GLN A 13 5.95 9.27 6.87
CA GLN A 13 6.68 9.31 8.13
C GLN A 13 7.95 10.16 8.01
N LEU A 14 8.76 9.93 6.98
CA LEU A 14 9.99 10.69 6.73
C LEU A 14 9.69 12.17 6.44
N ALA A 15 8.63 12.47 5.67
CA ALA A 15 8.25 13.85 5.40
C ALA A 15 7.83 14.60 6.68
N SER A 16 7.13 13.91 7.60
CA SER A 16 6.80 14.45 8.91
C SER A 16 8.06 14.70 9.78
N LEU A 17 9.03 13.79 9.76
CA LEU A 17 10.29 13.90 10.50
C LEU A 17 11.26 14.90 9.86
N ALA A 18 11.18 15.12 8.55
CA ALA A 18 11.96 16.12 7.84
C ALA A 18 11.66 17.57 8.28
N GLU A 19 10.51 17.77 8.93
CA GLU A 19 10.14 19.06 9.55
C GLU A 19 10.67 19.22 10.99
N SER A 20 11.49 18.27 11.47
CA SER A 20 12.10 18.34 12.81
C SER A 20 13.04 19.53 12.96
N GLY A 21 12.95 20.20 14.09
CA GLY A 21 13.96 21.18 14.53
C GLY A 21 15.32 20.58 14.89
N PHE A 22 15.41 19.25 15.01
CA PHE A 22 16.68 18.54 15.18
C PHE A 22 17.33 18.30 13.82
N ASP A 23 18.23 19.17 13.41
CA ASP A 23 18.81 19.24 12.07
C ASP A 23 19.41 17.91 11.55
N PRO A 24 20.16 17.10 12.33
CA PRO A 24 20.64 15.80 11.82
C PRO A 24 19.51 14.88 11.37
N LEU A 25 18.40 14.81 12.12
CA LEU A 25 17.23 14.01 11.78
C LEU A 25 16.55 14.55 10.52
N SER A 26 16.28 15.86 10.49
CA SER A 26 15.64 16.54 9.36
C SER A 26 16.39 16.31 8.06
N ARG A 27 17.71 16.50 8.06
CA ARG A 27 18.57 16.27 6.88
C ARG A 27 18.57 14.82 6.42
N THR A 28 18.72 13.88 7.35
CA THR A 28 18.70 12.44 7.04
C THR A 28 17.37 12.04 6.40
N CYS A 29 16.25 12.48 6.97
CA CYS A 29 14.92 12.19 6.41
C CYS A 29 14.74 12.78 5.01
N ARG A 30 15.23 14.00 4.76
CA ARG A 30 15.16 14.61 3.41
C ARG A 30 15.99 13.85 2.38
N PHE A 31 17.15 13.32 2.79
CA PHE A 31 17.95 12.47 1.92
C PHE A 31 17.23 11.15 1.60
N MET A 32 16.68 10.48 2.63
CA MET A 32 15.95 9.22 2.47
C MET A 32 14.70 9.38 1.56
N LEU A 33 14.02 10.53 1.60
CA LEU A 33 12.87 10.80 0.72
C LEU A 33 13.23 10.74 -0.77
N THR A 34 14.49 10.95 -1.15
CA THR A 34 14.96 10.80 -2.52
C THR A 34 14.98 9.32 -2.95
N GLU A 35 15.44 8.44 -2.05
CA GLU A 35 15.44 6.99 -2.27
C GLU A 35 14.00 6.45 -2.31
N GLU A 36 13.14 6.91 -1.39
CA GLU A 36 11.72 6.51 -1.37
C GLU A 36 11.00 6.84 -2.67
N ALA A 37 11.31 7.94 -3.33
CA ALA A 37 10.73 8.28 -4.63
C ALA A 37 11.06 7.22 -5.68
N HIS A 38 12.26 6.66 -5.67
CA HIS A 38 12.68 5.57 -6.55
C HIS A 38 11.97 4.26 -6.21
N HIS A 39 11.94 3.88 -4.95
CA HIS A 39 11.27 2.67 -4.48
C HIS A 39 9.78 2.66 -4.85
N LEU A 40 9.08 3.77 -4.63
CA LEU A 40 7.68 3.94 -4.99
C LEU A 40 7.44 3.80 -6.50
N PHE A 41 8.31 4.39 -7.32
CA PHE A 41 8.23 4.24 -8.77
C PHE A 41 8.41 2.78 -9.20
N VAL A 42 9.40 2.09 -8.67
CA VAL A 42 9.66 0.66 -8.94
C VAL A 42 8.49 -0.20 -8.50
N GLY A 43 7.98 0.03 -7.27
CA GLY A 43 6.85 -0.72 -6.71
C GLY A 43 5.58 -0.55 -7.54
N GLU A 44 5.20 0.68 -7.84
CA GLU A 44 3.98 0.99 -8.60
C GLU A 44 4.05 0.46 -10.04
N THR A 45 5.17 0.72 -10.72
CA THR A 45 5.39 0.26 -12.09
C THR A 45 5.45 -1.27 -12.15
N GLY A 46 6.12 -1.91 -11.19
CA GLY A 46 6.21 -3.36 -11.10
C GLY A 46 4.85 -4.01 -10.97
N ILE A 47 4.01 -3.55 -10.04
CA ILE A 47 2.64 -4.06 -9.87
C ILE A 47 1.82 -3.81 -11.14
N GLY A 48 1.89 -2.61 -11.73
CA GLY A 48 1.19 -2.29 -12.98
C GLY A 48 1.53 -3.26 -14.12
N ARG A 49 2.79 -3.67 -14.22
CA ARG A 49 3.25 -4.64 -15.22
C ARG A 49 2.76 -6.06 -14.92
N VAL A 50 2.64 -6.44 -13.65
CA VAL A 50 2.01 -7.70 -13.26
C VAL A 50 0.53 -7.69 -13.64
N VAL A 51 -0.20 -6.63 -13.30
CA VAL A 51 -1.61 -6.44 -13.67
C VAL A 51 -1.78 -6.50 -15.19
N GLN A 52 -0.92 -5.81 -15.95
CA GLN A 52 -0.96 -5.85 -17.41
C GLN A 52 -0.82 -7.29 -17.94
N ARG A 53 0.20 -8.02 -17.47
CA ARG A 53 0.43 -9.41 -17.92
C ARG A 53 -0.73 -10.33 -17.57
N THR A 54 -1.29 -10.17 -16.37
CA THR A 54 -2.49 -10.90 -15.96
C THR A 54 -3.65 -10.67 -16.93
N CYS A 55 -3.94 -9.40 -17.25
CA CYS A 55 -5.01 -9.05 -18.19
C CYS A 55 -4.77 -9.59 -19.62
N GLU A 56 -3.52 -9.56 -20.09
CA GLU A 56 -3.13 -10.14 -21.38
C GLU A 56 -3.44 -11.65 -21.40
N LEU A 57 -2.98 -12.38 -20.37
CA LEU A 57 -3.22 -13.82 -20.24
C LEU A 57 -4.72 -14.17 -20.14
N MET A 58 -5.50 -13.41 -19.37
CA MET A 58 -6.93 -13.60 -19.26
C MET A 58 -7.64 -13.44 -20.61
N ARG A 59 -7.26 -12.42 -21.40
CA ARG A 59 -7.83 -12.21 -22.74
C ARG A 59 -7.44 -13.30 -23.73
N GLU A 60 -6.18 -13.73 -23.71
CA GLU A 60 -5.66 -14.77 -24.59
C GLU A 60 -6.31 -16.14 -24.30
N SER A 61 -6.44 -16.50 -23.02
CA SER A 61 -6.92 -17.81 -22.59
C SER A 61 -8.43 -17.88 -22.34
N LYS A 62 -9.11 -16.74 -22.26
CA LYS A 62 -10.54 -16.60 -21.90
C LYS A 62 -10.89 -17.27 -20.56
N THR A 63 -9.97 -17.18 -19.59
CA THR A 63 -10.16 -17.71 -18.22
C THR A 63 -9.56 -16.75 -17.20
N ASP A 64 -10.15 -16.70 -16.00
CA ASP A 64 -9.65 -15.94 -14.86
C ASP A 64 -8.51 -16.68 -14.14
N ASP A 65 -8.41 -18.00 -14.30
CA ASP A 65 -7.33 -18.83 -13.77
C ASP A 65 -6.13 -18.83 -14.74
N VAL A 66 -5.27 -17.83 -14.57
CA VAL A 66 -4.03 -17.71 -15.37
C VAL A 66 -2.82 -18.40 -14.76
N ARG A 67 -2.97 -19.06 -13.60
CA ARG A 67 -1.87 -19.77 -12.92
C ARG A 67 -1.30 -20.89 -13.78
N ARG A 68 -2.13 -21.61 -14.53
CA ARG A 68 -1.71 -22.66 -15.47
C ARG A 68 -0.82 -22.15 -16.59
N LEU A 69 -0.86 -20.84 -16.85
CA LEU A 69 -0.02 -20.14 -17.84
C LEU A 69 1.21 -19.49 -17.20
N GLY A 70 1.45 -19.73 -15.92
CA GLY A 70 2.52 -19.11 -15.15
C GLY A 70 2.26 -17.62 -14.82
N GLY A 71 0.99 -17.20 -14.84
CA GLY A 71 0.55 -15.84 -14.48
C GLY A 71 0.10 -15.73 -13.02
N ILE A 72 -0.12 -14.53 -12.57
CA ILE A 72 -0.67 -14.21 -11.23
C ILE A 72 -2.10 -13.69 -11.44
N ASP A 73 -3.12 -14.40 -10.96
CA ASP A 73 -4.51 -13.97 -11.13
C ASP A 73 -4.86 -12.74 -10.29
N LEU A 74 -5.90 -11.99 -10.72
CA LEU A 74 -6.36 -10.77 -10.06
C LEU A 74 -6.85 -11.05 -8.64
N ALA A 75 -7.44 -12.20 -8.37
CA ALA A 75 -7.90 -12.59 -7.04
C ALA A 75 -6.72 -12.75 -6.06
N MET A 76 -5.61 -13.36 -6.51
CA MET A 76 -4.38 -13.44 -5.73
C MET A 76 -3.78 -12.05 -5.53
N LEU A 77 -3.71 -11.21 -6.56
CA LEU A 77 -3.23 -9.82 -6.44
C LEU A 77 -4.05 -9.06 -5.41
N GLN A 78 -5.39 -9.21 -5.42
CA GLN A 78 -6.28 -8.58 -4.43
C GLN A 78 -5.95 -9.02 -3.00
N ARG A 79 -5.71 -10.32 -2.75
CA ARG A 79 -5.31 -10.80 -1.42
C ARG A 79 -4.00 -10.20 -0.94
N TYR A 80 -3.01 -10.09 -1.83
CA TYR A 80 -1.72 -9.45 -1.50
C TYR A 80 -1.84 -7.93 -1.31
N ILE A 81 -2.71 -7.25 -2.06
CA ILE A 81 -3.05 -5.83 -1.83
C ILE A 81 -3.65 -5.67 -0.44
N ASN A 82 -4.66 -6.46 -0.11
CA ASN A 82 -5.31 -6.43 1.20
C ASN A 82 -4.32 -6.59 2.34
N PHE A 83 -3.42 -7.57 2.24
CA PHE A 83 -2.40 -7.85 3.25
C PHE A 83 -1.41 -6.69 3.39
N HIS A 84 -0.72 -6.32 2.31
CA HIS A 84 0.34 -5.30 2.38
C HIS A 84 -0.19 -3.93 2.78
N TYR A 85 -1.37 -3.55 2.28
CA TYR A 85 -2.03 -2.32 2.68
C TYR A 85 -2.35 -2.29 4.18
N SER A 86 -2.95 -3.35 4.71
CA SER A 86 -3.38 -3.40 6.11
C SER A 86 -2.21 -3.34 7.08
N VAL A 87 -1.15 -4.13 6.84
CA VAL A 87 0.03 -4.11 7.72
C VAL A 87 0.78 -2.78 7.64
N SER A 88 0.74 -2.09 6.50
CA SER A 88 1.35 -0.77 6.37
C SER A 88 0.56 0.31 7.12
N LEU A 89 -0.77 0.18 7.27
CA LEU A 89 -1.56 1.10 8.09
C LEU A 89 -1.17 1.05 9.58
N ASP A 90 -0.68 -0.09 10.05
CA ASP A 90 -0.24 -0.23 11.45
C ASP A 90 1.06 0.52 11.76
N LEU A 91 1.87 0.81 10.74
CA LEU A 91 3.13 1.57 10.90
C LEU A 91 2.89 3.03 11.31
N PHE A 92 1.69 3.57 11.09
CA PHE A 92 1.31 4.90 11.61
C PHE A 92 1.02 4.90 13.12
N GLY A 93 0.84 3.74 13.74
CA GLY A 93 0.50 3.63 15.16
C GLY A 93 -0.99 3.81 15.43
N SER A 94 -1.34 4.19 16.66
CA SER A 94 -2.74 4.41 17.07
C SER A 94 -3.33 5.67 16.43
N GLU A 95 -4.63 5.67 16.23
CA GLU A 95 -5.42 6.79 15.67
C GLU A 95 -5.28 8.04 16.53
N VAL A 96 -5.28 7.87 17.85
CA VAL A 96 -5.04 8.93 18.84
C VAL A 96 -3.77 8.60 19.62
N SER A 97 -2.79 9.51 19.62
CA SER A 97 -1.48 9.31 20.22
C SER A 97 -0.99 10.57 20.95
N THR A 98 -0.82 10.45 22.28
CA THR A 98 -0.19 11.51 23.09
C THR A 98 1.28 11.72 22.73
N ASN A 99 2.00 10.66 22.33
CA ASN A 99 3.38 10.77 21.86
C ASN A 99 3.47 11.59 20.56
N ALA A 100 2.56 11.38 19.61
CA ALA A 100 2.51 12.18 18.39
C ALA A 100 2.31 13.67 18.69
N ALA A 101 1.39 13.98 19.62
CA ALA A 101 1.15 15.34 20.11
C ALA A 101 2.39 15.95 20.77
N ASN A 102 3.05 15.19 21.65
CA ASN A 102 4.26 15.65 22.35
C ASN A 102 5.41 15.92 21.38
N PHE A 103 5.69 15.02 20.45
CA PHE A 103 6.77 15.20 19.48
C PHE A 103 6.51 16.40 18.56
N TYR A 104 5.27 16.63 18.16
CA TYR A 104 4.93 17.84 17.42
C TYR A 104 5.13 19.10 18.24
N THR A 105 4.63 19.14 19.47
CA THR A 105 4.75 20.29 20.38
C THR A 105 6.21 20.61 20.74
N MET A 106 7.07 19.59 20.81
CA MET A 106 8.50 19.73 21.03
C MET A 106 9.30 20.12 19.78
N GLY A 107 8.64 20.22 18.63
CA GLY A 107 9.30 20.53 17.36
C GLY A 107 10.16 19.38 16.79
N LEU A 108 9.90 18.13 17.21
CA LEU A 108 10.65 16.95 16.75
C LEU A 108 10.05 16.31 15.51
N LYS A 109 8.83 16.65 15.16
CA LYS A 109 8.16 16.28 13.89
C LYS A 109 7.16 17.36 13.50
N GLY A 110 6.80 17.40 12.23
CA GLY A 110 5.70 18.22 11.71
C GLY A 110 4.58 17.37 11.10
N ARG A 111 3.71 18.02 10.35
CA ARG A 111 2.73 17.36 9.48
C ARG A 111 3.35 17.10 8.11
N PHE A 112 2.76 16.22 7.35
CA PHE A 112 3.11 16.10 5.93
C PHE A 112 2.92 17.45 5.23
N GLU A 113 3.95 17.94 4.54
CA GLU A 113 3.99 19.25 3.89
C GLU A 113 3.67 20.43 4.82
N GLU A 114 4.23 20.41 6.03
CA GLU A 114 4.03 21.47 7.05
C GLU A 114 4.24 22.87 6.50
N SER A 115 5.26 23.09 5.67
CA SER A 115 5.60 24.37 5.06
C SER A 115 4.50 24.95 4.14
N LYS A 116 3.56 24.11 3.69
CA LYS A 116 2.41 24.52 2.87
C LYS A 116 1.16 24.85 3.71
N LYS A 117 1.18 24.56 5.01
CA LYS A 117 0.05 24.83 5.91
C LYS A 117 0.08 26.30 6.34
N ARG A 118 -1.07 26.96 6.31
CA ARG A 118 -1.23 28.37 6.65
C ARG A 118 -2.32 28.57 7.71
N ASP A 119 -2.39 27.65 8.66
CA ASP A 119 -3.39 27.61 9.71
C ASP A 119 -2.85 28.14 11.06
N ASP A 120 -1.71 28.85 11.05
CA ASP A 120 -1.03 29.40 12.22
C ASP A 120 -0.80 28.38 13.34
N HIS A 121 -0.62 27.11 12.96
CA HIS A 121 -0.42 25.98 13.86
C HIS A 121 -1.55 25.78 14.89
N ARG A 122 -2.79 26.13 14.55
CA ARG A 122 -3.98 26.05 15.43
C ARG A 122 -4.47 24.63 15.73
N LEU A 123 -3.60 23.65 15.65
CA LEU A 123 -3.96 22.25 15.94
C LEU A 123 -4.49 22.02 17.38
N LYS A 124 -4.18 22.93 18.30
CA LYS A 124 -4.66 22.83 19.69
C LYS A 124 -6.15 23.12 19.83
N ASP A 125 -6.69 23.95 18.92
CA ASP A 125 -8.06 24.45 18.99
C ASP A 125 -8.97 23.85 17.92
N THR A 126 -8.48 22.81 17.21
CA THR A 126 -9.20 22.15 16.12
C THR A 126 -9.42 20.68 16.41
N THR A 127 -10.42 20.11 15.74
CA THR A 127 -10.72 18.67 15.77
C THR A 127 -10.38 18.03 14.43
N TYR A 128 -10.28 16.71 14.46
CA TYR A 128 -10.08 15.86 13.30
C TYR A 128 -10.99 14.65 13.39
N SER A 129 -11.62 14.31 12.28
CA SER A 129 -12.51 13.14 12.22
C SER A 129 -11.70 11.86 12.22
N ILE A 130 -11.99 10.96 13.15
CA ILE A 130 -11.41 9.62 13.25
C ILE A 130 -12.50 8.57 13.15
N SER A 131 -12.14 7.37 12.72
CA SER A 131 -13.04 6.20 12.76
C SER A 131 -12.99 5.56 14.13
N GLU A 132 -14.15 5.26 14.71
CA GLU A 132 -14.30 4.60 16.01
C GLU A 132 -15.34 3.50 15.94
N LEU A 133 -15.26 2.53 16.85
CA LEU A 133 -16.28 1.49 17.02
C LEU A 133 -17.38 1.98 17.96
N ASP A 134 -18.64 1.84 17.49
CA ASP A 134 -19.84 1.99 18.31
C ASP A 134 -20.66 0.68 18.21
N GLY A 135 -20.47 -0.20 19.17
CA GLY A 135 -21.02 -1.56 19.12
C GLY A 135 -20.41 -2.36 17.95
N ASP A 136 -21.25 -2.75 17.00
CA ASP A 136 -20.89 -3.49 15.78
C ASP A 136 -20.71 -2.59 14.54
N ARG A 137 -20.69 -1.27 14.73
CA ARG A 137 -20.60 -0.30 13.65
C ARG A 137 -19.36 0.57 13.74
N ILE A 138 -18.81 0.88 12.59
CA ILE A 138 -17.74 1.86 12.48
C ILE A 138 -18.38 3.23 12.19
N VAL A 139 -18.14 4.17 13.10
CA VAL A 139 -18.69 5.54 13.03
C VAL A 139 -17.57 6.55 12.95
N SER A 140 -17.89 7.74 12.47
CA SER A 140 -16.98 8.88 12.49
C SER A 140 -17.18 9.67 13.77
N ARG A 141 -16.07 10.03 14.45
CA ARG A 141 -16.06 10.84 15.66
C ARG A 141 -15.03 11.96 15.56
N GLU A 142 -15.38 13.11 16.08
CA GLU A 142 -14.44 14.23 16.21
C GLU A 142 -13.52 14.03 17.42
N ALA A 143 -12.22 14.07 17.18
CA ALA A 143 -11.16 13.99 18.20
C ALA A 143 -10.28 15.24 18.11
N PRO A 144 -9.57 15.63 19.19
CA PRO A 144 -8.61 16.73 19.12
C PRO A 144 -7.56 16.48 18.02
N ALA A 145 -7.29 17.49 17.19
CA ALA A 145 -6.42 17.32 16.01
C ALA A 145 -4.98 16.98 16.37
N LEU A 146 -4.45 17.54 17.45
CA LEU A 146 -3.06 17.36 17.84
C LEU A 146 -2.72 15.88 18.18
N PRO A 147 -3.47 15.14 19.02
CA PRO A 147 -3.22 13.72 19.21
C PRO A 147 -3.62 12.84 18.01
N SER A 148 -4.34 13.37 17.02
CA SER A 148 -4.79 12.65 15.81
C SER A 148 -3.85 12.79 14.61
N LEU A 149 -2.62 13.28 14.81
CA LEU A 149 -1.66 13.52 13.72
C LEU A 149 -1.27 12.23 12.97
N ASN A 150 -1.23 11.09 13.65
CA ASN A 150 -0.96 9.81 12.99
C ASN A 150 -2.11 9.41 12.06
N GLU A 151 -3.36 9.65 12.48
CA GLU A 151 -4.53 9.38 11.65
C GLU A 151 -4.55 10.31 10.43
N ARG A 152 -4.15 11.55 10.59
CA ARG A 152 -4.00 12.48 9.47
C ARG A 152 -2.98 11.99 8.44
N LEU A 153 -1.82 11.50 8.87
CA LEU A 153 -0.81 10.93 7.97
C LEU A 153 -1.34 9.67 7.28
N ARG A 154 -2.06 8.82 8.01
CA ARG A 154 -2.71 7.62 7.48
C ARG A 154 -3.72 7.96 6.39
N ASP A 155 -4.54 9.01 6.56
CA ASP A 155 -5.49 9.46 5.55
C ASP A 155 -4.80 9.92 4.26
N ASP A 156 -3.74 10.70 4.39
CA ASP A 156 -2.94 11.14 3.24
C ASP A 156 -2.30 9.94 2.51
N TYR A 157 -1.82 8.94 3.25
CA TYR A 157 -1.31 7.67 2.72
C TYR A 157 -2.41 6.87 2.00
N ILE A 158 -3.59 6.70 2.60
CA ILE A 158 -4.73 5.98 1.99
C ILE A 158 -5.12 6.62 0.66
N ALA A 159 -5.24 7.94 0.64
CA ALA A 159 -5.57 8.68 -0.59
C ALA A 159 -4.49 8.48 -1.69
N ASP A 160 -3.23 8.38 -1.30
CA ASP A 160 -2.13 8.12 -2.24
C ASP A 160 -2.14 6.67 -2.75
N CYS A 161 -2.43 5.70 -1.88
CA CYS A 161 -2.62 4.29 -2.29
C CYS A 161 -3.76 4.15 -3.28
N GLN A 162 -4.88 4.85 -3.06
CA GLN A 162 -6.03 4.83 -3.97
C GLN A 162 -5.65 5.34 -5.37
N ARG A 163 -4.88 6.43 -5.46
CA ARG A 163 -4.42 6.95 -6.76
C ARG A 163 -3.60 5.93 -7.56
N GLY A 164 -2.78 5.13 -6.90
CA GLY A 164 -2.03 4.06 -7.57
C GLY A 164 -2.92 2.91 -8.01
N LEU A 165 -3.86 2.53 -7.14
CA LEU A 165 -4.87 1.52 -7.46
C LEU A 165 -5.69 1.92 -8.69
N ASP A 166 -6.10 3.20 -8.76
CA ASP A 166 -6.85 3.74 -9.91
C ASP A 166 -6.05 3.60 -11.22
N ARG A 167 -4.73 3.81 -11.16
CA ARG A 167 -3.87 3.58 -12.33
C ARG A 167 -3.81 2.12 -12.75
N TRP A 168 -3.77 1.17 -11.82
CA TRP A 168 -3.83 -0.25 -12.14
C TRP A 168 -5.20 -0.65 -12.68
N ASN A 169 -6.28 -0.10 -12.13
CA ASN A 169 -7.63 -0.31 -12.65
C ASN A 169 -7.84 0.25 -14.06
N GLN A 170 -7.13 1.33 -14.44
CA GLN A 170 -7.10 1.80 -15.83
C GLN A 170 -6.47 0.77 -16.79
N ILE A 171 -5.49 -0.01 -16.32
CA ILE A 171 -4.94 -1.12 -17.12
C ILE A 171 -6.00 -2.19 -17.33
N ILE A 172 -6.67 -2.63 -16.24
CA ILE A 172 -7.75 -3.65 -16.31
C ILE A 172 -8.86 -3.19 -17.24
N LYS A 173 -9.30 -1.94 -17.11
CA LYS A 173 -10.34 -1.34 -17.94
C LYS A 173 -10.01 -1.35 -19.43
N LYS A 174 -8.75 -1.08 -19.81
CA LYS A 174 -8.30 -1.16 -21.21
C LYS A 174 -8.42 -2.56 -21.80
N HIS A 175 -8.41 -3.58 -20.98
CA HIS A 175 -8.59 -4.98 -21.40
C HIS A 175 -10.04 -5.45 -21.36
N GLU A 176 -10.99 -4.60 -20.97
CA GLU A 176 -12.45 -4.84 -20.99
C GLU A 176 -12.88 -6.09 -20.20
N LEU A 177 -12.20 -6.38 -19.09
CA LEU A 177 -12.43 -7.58 -18.28
C LEU A 177 -13.62 -7.45 -17.31
N GLY A 178 -14.12 -6.23 -17.06
CA GLY A 178 -15.23 -6.00 -16.13
C GLY A 178 -14.88 -6.26 -14.65
N LEU A 179 -13.58 -6.31 -14.32
CA LEU A 179 -13.04 -6.54 -12.98
C LEU A 179 -12.36 -5.27 -12.45
N GLU A 180 -12.23 -5.18 -11.14
CA GLU A 180 -11.60 -4.06 -10.46
C GLU A 180 -10.87 -4.54 -9.21
N LEU A 181 -9.69 -3.95 -8.94
CA LEU A 181 -8.98 -4.08 -7.67
C LEU A 181 -9.46 -3.00 -6.71
N THR A 182 -9.54 -3.32 -5.41
CA THR A 182 -10.02 -2.39 -4.38
C THR A 182 -9.06 -2.34 -3.20
N LEU A 183 -9.03 -1.20 -2.48
CA LEU A 183 -8.43 -1.17 -1.15
C LEU A 183 -9.46 -1.68 -0.14
N PRO A 184 -9.06 -2.52 0.83
CA PRO A 184 -9.95 -2.90 1.91
C PRO A 184 -10.22 -1.72 2.84
N HIS A 185 -11.27 -1.82 3.63
CA HIS A 185 -11.56 -0.85 4.69
C HIS A 185 -10.36 -0.67 5.63
N ARG A 186 -10.13 0.55 6.11
CA ARG A 186 -9.00 0.89 6.99
C ARG A 186 -8.92 0.09 8.31
N GLY A 187 -10.02 -0.48 8.75
CA GLY A 187 -10.08 -1.37 9.91
C GLY A 187 -9.79 -2.83 9.59
N PHE A 188 -9.66 -3.22 8.31
CA PHE A 188 -9.41 -4.60 7.91
C PHE A 188 -8.03 -5.08 8.35
N HIS A 189 -7.97 -6.22 9.03
CA HIS A 189 -6.75 -6.94 9.40
C HIS A 189 -5.70 -6.06 10.12
N ARG A 190 -6.16 -5.24 11.07
CA ARG A 190 -5.31 -4.35 11.87
C ARG A 190 -4.78 -5.07 13.11
N ALA A 191 -3.56 -4.73 13.51
CA ALA A 191 -2.91 -5.21 14.74
C ALA A 191 -2.64 -4.10 15.75
N ILE A 192 -2.82 -2.82 15.37
CA ILE A 192 -2.54 -1.65 16.20
C ILE A 192 -3.72 -0.66 16.13
N GLY A 193 -3.99 0.02 17.25
CA GLY A 193 -4.98 1.09 17.34
C GLY A 193 -6.39 0.58 17.65
N LEU A 194 -7.40 1.36 17.26
CA LEU A 194 -8.81 1.12 17.60
C LEU A 194 -9.38 -0.19 17.02
N PHE A 195 -8.77 -0.71 15.97
CA PHE A 195 -9.22 -1.91 15.27
C PHE A 195 -8.40 -3.16 15.58
N ALA A 196 -7.41 -3.10 16.49
CA ALA A 196 -6.47 -4.19 16.76
C ALA A 196 -7.14 -5.50 17.20
N GLU A 197 -8.21 -5.40 17.97
CA GLU A 197 -8.94 -6.56 18.51
C GLU A 197 -10.27 -6.82 17.79
N VAL A 198 -10.49 -6.15 16.66
CA VAL A 198 -11.74 -6.21 15.92
C VAL A 198 -11.53 -6.90 14.59
N LYS A 199 -12.41 -7.83 14.26
CA LYS A 199 -12.42 -8.47 12.95
C LYS A 199 -13.30 -7.66 12.00
N VAL A 200 -12.66 -6.99 11.06
CA VAL A 200 -13.35 -6.17 10.06
C VAL A 200 -13.16 -6.78 8.68
N ALA A 201 -14.25 -7.00 7.95
CA ALA A 201 -14.20 -7.46 6.56
C ALA A 201 -13.66 -6.37 5.62
N PRO A 202 -13.22 -6.71 4.39
CA PRO A 202 -12.76 -5.70 3.43
C PRO A 202 -13.79 -4.62 3.10
N ASP A 203 -15.08 -4.91 3.23
CA ASP A 203 -16.20 -3.98 3.01
C ASP A 203 -16.53 -3.09 4.24
N GLY A 204 -15.82 -3.28 5.37
CA GLY A 204 -16.01 -2.50 6.59
C GLY A 204 -16.98 -3.13 7.61
N ARG A 205 -17.60 -4.27 7.32
CA ARG A 205 -18.45 -4.96 8.30
C ARG A 205 -17.64 -5.55 9.44
N VAL A 206 -18.12 -5.36 10.66
CA VAL A 206 -17.57 -6.03 11.85
C VAL A 206 -18.04 -7.48 11.85
N LEU A 207 -17.13 -8.39 12.12
CA LEU A 207 -17.33 -9.83 12.10
C LEU A 207 -17.06 -10.44 13.48
N SER A 208 -17.73 -11.55 13.77
CA SER A 208 -17.33 -12.46 14.84
C SER A 208 -16.01 -13.18 14.50
N GLU A 209 -15.32 -13.71 15.51
CA GLU A 209 -14.12 -14.55 15.30
C GLU A 209 -14.42 -15.76 14.40
N ALA A 210 -15.58 -16.40 14.59
CA ALA A 210 -15.98 -17.56 13.78
C ALA A 210 -16.18 -17.20 12.30
N GLU A 211 -16.83 -16.06 12.01
CA GLU A 211 -17.00 -15.57 10.64
C GLU A 211 -15.68 -15.18 9.99
N TRP A 212 -14.79 -14.55 10.77
CA TRP A 212 -13.45 -14.21 10.31
C TRP A 212 -12.65 -15.47 9.95
N ASP A 213 -12.59 -16.45 10.84
CA ASP A 213 -11.82 -17.67 10.62
C ASP A 213 -12.33 -18.49 9.44
N ALA A 214 -13.64 -18.48 9.23
CA ALA A 214 -14.24 -19.15 8.08
C ALA A 214 -13.90 -18.49 6.74
N ARG A 215 -13.65 -17.17 6.72
CA ARG A 215 -13.56 -16.40 5.48
C ARG A 215 -12.24 -15.69 5.20
N LYS A 216 -11.35 -15.55 6.20
CA LYS A 216 -10.08 -14.83 6.05
C LYS A 216 -9.23 -15.29 4.85
N HIS A 217 -9.34 -16.57 4.45
CA HIS A 217 -8.64 -17.13 3.29
C HIS A 217 -9.16 -16.58 1.94
N GLU A 218 -10.37 -16.01 1.89
CA GLU A 218 -10.88 -15.32 0.71
C GLU A 218 -10.16 -13.99 0.49
N TRP A 219 -9.66 -13.36 1.57
CA TRP A 219 -9.18 -11.98 1.60
C TRP A 219 -7.68 -11.81 1.84
N LEU A 220 -7.04 -12.80 2.43
CA LEU A 220 -5.61 -12.78 2.76
C LEU A 220 -4.85 -13.88 2.00
N PRO A 221 -3.56 -13.68 1.70
CA PRO A 221 -2.74 -14.69 1.04
C PRO A 221 -2.73 -16.00 1.82
N THR A 222 -2.98 -17.10 1.13
CA THR A 222 -2.94 -18.45 1.67
C THR A 222 -1.55 -19.06 1.54
N GLU A 223 -1.29 -20.17 2.24
CA GLU A 223 -0.06 -20.96 2.05
C GLU A 223 0.10 -21.45 0.60
N ALA A 224 -1.02 -21.79 -0.04
CA ALA A 224 -1.02 -22.20 -1.45
C ALA A 224 -0.63 -21.04 -2.39
N ASP A 225 -1.07 -19.80 -2.09
CA ASP A 225 -0.65 -18.61 -2.83
C ASP A 225 0.84 -18.35 -2.65
N GLN A 226 1.36 -18.48 -1.42
CA GLN A 226 2.77 -18.29 -1.13
C GLN A 226 3.64 -19.35 -1.82
N ALA A 227 3.22 -20.61 -1.78
CA ALA A 227 3.91 -21.71 -2.48
C ALA A 227 3.92 -21.47 -4.00
N TYR A 228 2.79 -21.03 -4.57
CA TYR A 228 2.71 -20.70 -5.98
C TYR A 228 3.64 -19.53 -6.36
N ILE A 229 3.60 -18.40 -5.65
CA ILE A 229 4.50 -17.27 -5.90
C ILE A 229 5.96 -17.72 -5.81
N LYS A 230 6.30 -18.52 -4.79
CA LYS A 230 7.67 -19.06 -4.63
C LYS A 230 8.09 -19.92 -5.83
N SER A 231 7.18 -20.68 -6.41
CA SER A 231 7.46 -21.50 -7.61
C SER A 231 7.75 -20.66 -8.87
N LEU A 232 7.24 -19.42 -8.92
CA LEU A 232 7.49 -18.48 -10.02
C LEU A 232 8.85 -17.76 -9.92
N MET A 233 9.51 -17.81 -8.78
CA MET A 233 10.79 -17.12 -8.52
C MET A 233 11.97 -17.89 -9.14
N GLN A 234 11.91 -18.13 -10.44
CA GLN A 234 12.98 -18.76 -11.21
C GLN A 234 13.83 -17.67 -11.88
N PRO A 235 15.16 -17.81 -11.89
CA PRO A 235 16.04 -16.89 -12.59
C PRO A 235 15.71 -16.86 -14.09
N VAL A 236 15.57 -15.67 -14.65
CA VAL A 236 15.46 -15.45 -16.10
C VAL A 236 16.82 -14.98 -16.60
N ILE A 237 17.58 -15.88 -17.19
CA ILE A 237 18.98 -15.63 -17.60
C ILE A 237 19.16 -15.54 -19.12
N GLU A 238 18.10 -15.76 -19.89
CA GLU A 238 18.16 -15.66 -21.35
C GLU A 238 17.87 -14.23 -21.81
N ARG A 239 18.71 -13.72 -22.70
CA ARG A 239 18.55 -12.37 -23.28
C ARG A 239 17.22 -12.25 -24.03
N GLY A 240 16.50 -11.17 -23.77
CA GLY A 240 15.21 -10.87 -24.43
C GLY A 240 14.03 -11.63 -23.84
N ARG A 241 14.21 -12.41 -22.78
CA ARG A 241 13.12 -13.09 -22.07
C ARG A 241 12.74 -12.40 -20.78
N PHE A 242 11.48 -12.54 -20.42
CA PHE A 242 10.87 -12.12 -19.16
C PHE A 242 10.27 -13.30 -18.42
N ALA A 243 10.10 -13.15 -17.12
CA ALA A 243 9.26 -14.07 -16.35
C ALA A 243 7.81 -14.05 -16.90
N SER A 244 7.16 -15.21 -16.91
CA SER A 244 5.80 -15.37 -17.47
C SER A 244 4.73 -14.52 -16.82
N TRP A 245 4.96 -14.11 -15.56
CA TRP A 245 3.99 -13.42 -14.70
C TRP A 245 4.11 -11.90 -14.70
N ILE A 246 5.01 -11.32 -15.51
CA ILE A 246 5.19 -9.86 -15.57
C ILE A 246 5.36 -9.40 -17.03
N ALA A 247 4.67 -8.36 -17.43
CA ALA A 247 4.85 -7.75 -18.75
C ALA A 247 6.22 -7.07 -18.85
N PRO A 248 6.88 -7.07 -20.02
CA PRO A 248 8.09 -6.27 -20.23
C PRO A 248 7.79 -4.78 -20.05
N PRO A 249 8.76 -3.95 -19.62
CA PRO A 249 8.59 -2.51 -19.60
C PRO A 249 8.41 -1.98 -21.03
N ALA A 250 7.73 -0.84 -21.16
CA ALA A 250 7.51 -0.20 -22.46
C ALA A 250 8.82 0.17 -23.16
N ARG A 251 9.90 0.39 -22.39
CA ARG A 251 11.24 0.70 -22.89
C ARG A 251 12.27 -0.10 -22.10
N GLY A 252 13.15 -0.79 -22.78
CA GLY A 252 14.36 -1.40 -22.23
C GLY A 252 15.56 -0.47 -22.27
N VAL A 253 16.77 -0.99 -21.98
CA VAL A 253 18.02 -0.22 -21.87
C VAL A 253 18.31 0.62 -23.11
N ASN A 254 18.09 0.05 -24.33
CA ASN A 254 18.31 0.73 -25.60
C ASN A 254 16.99 1.26 -26.22
N GLY A 255 15.96 1.48 -25.40
CA GLY A 255 14.67 1.98 -25.86
C GLY A 255 13.75 0.95 -26.51
N ARG A 256 14.15 -0.32 -26.58
CA ARG A 256 13.33 -1.44 -27.06
C ARG A 256 12.67 -2.18 -25.90
N PRO A 257 11.44 -2.70 -26.04
CA PRO A 257 10.70 -3.34 -24.95
C PRO A 257 11.41 -4.53 -24.28
N VAL A 258 12.20 -5.26 -25.02
CA VAL A 258 12.87 -6.49 -24.54
C VAL A 258 14.40 -6.38 -24.49
N ASP A 259 14.94 -5.19 -24.49
CA ASP A 259 16.38 -4.95 -24.53
C ASP A 259 16.89 -4.63 -23.11
N PHE A 260 17.41 -5.63 -22.40
CA PHE A 260 17.87 -5.55 -21.03
C PHE A 260 19.30 -6.04 -20.90
N GLU A 261 20.01 -5.47 -19.92
CA GLU A 261 21.25 -6.05 -19.45
C GLU A 261 20.95 -7.20 -18.49
N TYR A 262 21.61 -8.34 -18.73
CA TYR A 262 21.56 -9.47 -17.82
C TYR A 262 22.89 -9.56 -17.07
N VAL A 263 22.79 -9.65 -15.75
CA VAL A 263 23.90 -10.10 -14.94
C VAL A 263 24.07 -11.60 -15.26
N ARG A 264 25.11 -11.98 -15.95
CA ARG A 264 25.47 -13.39 -16.12
C ARG A 264 25.97 -13.89 -14.77
N PRO A 265 25.39 -14.96 -14.19
CA PRO A 265 26.04 -15.61 -13.07
C PRO A 265 27.43 -16.04 -13.54
N ALA A 266 28.43 -15.75 -12.69
CA ALA A 266 29.81 -16.17 -12.93
C ALA A 266 29.93 -17.68 -12.91
#